data_0cbf2f6fbcff0bdc5438e03d34707c72
#
_entry.id   0cbf2f6fbcff0bdc5438e03d34707c72
#
_cell.length_a   1.000
_cell.length_b   1.000
_cell.length_c   1.000
_cell.angle_alpha   90.00
_cell.angle_beta   90.00
_cell.angle_gamma   90.00
#
_symmetry.space_group_name_H-M   'P 1'
#
loop_
_entity.id
_entity.type
_entity.pdbx_description
1 polymer ?
#
loop_
_entity_poly.entity_id
_entity_poly.type
_entity_poly.pdbx_seq_one_letter_code
_entity_poly.pdbx_strand_id
1 'polypeptide(L)'
;MADQRTVGDMLADTLITAMKEKEEQLDKEIEKLDNLKEDDIEEIRRKRLEEMKEDYKASLAAKDSKLMVCHFYRPTTWRCQIVDKHLTVLAEKYIGTRFVKINAEKSPFLCDRFRIMMLPAMMLVKDGKTEHSIIGFDEFGGGDDFDTDAIEEVLATWQIVKRRN
;
A
#
# COMPACT_ATOMS: atom_id res chain seq x y z
N MET A 1 9.12 -52.30 -29.09
CA MET A 1 8.94 -52.37 -27.62
C MET A 1 8.59 -50.98 -27.14
N ALA A 2 7.32 -50.76 -26.81
CA ALA A 2 6.89 -49.45 -26.31
C ALA A 2 7.33 -49.30 -24.86
N ASP A 3 8.02 -48.20 -24.58
CA ASP A 3 8.49 -47.80 -23.27
C ASP A 3 7.26 -47.48 -22.37
N GLN A 4 6.92 -48.40 -21.47
CA GLN A 4 5.82 -48.23 -20.52
C GLN A 4 6.36 -47.42 -19.33
N ARG A 5 6.54 -46.12 -19.49
CA ARG A 5 6.75 -45.21 -18.35
C ARG A 5 5.47 -45.15 -17.54
N THR A 6 5.58 -45.51 -16.28
CA THR A 6 4.45 -45.41 -15.35
C THR A 6 4.12 -43.96 -15.02
N VAL A 7 2.85 -43.68 -14.64
CA VAL A 7 2.46 -42.33 -14.20
C VAL A 7 3.32 -41.88 -13.02
N GLY A 8 3.81 -42.81 -12.21
CA GLY A 8 4.74 -42.54 -11.09
C GLY A 8 6.10 -42.03 -11.60
N ASP A 9 6.63 -42.58 -12.68
CA ASP A 9 7.91 -42.14 -13.24
C ASP A 9 7.81 -40.72 -13.84
N MET A 10 6.68 -40.40 -14.48
CA MET A 10 6.43 -39.06 -15.01
C MET A 10 6.27 -38.02 -13.91
N LEU A 11 5.62 -38.36 -12.79
CA LEU A 11 5.50 -37.50 -11.61
C LEU A 11 6.86 -37.26 -10.95
N ALA A 12 7.67 -38.31 -10.82
CA ALA A 12 9.02 -38.23 -10.27
C ALA A 12 9.91 -37.32 -11.13
N ASP A 13 9.89 -37.48 -12.45
CA ASP A 13 10.67 -36.64 -13.37
C ASP A 13 10.22 -35.16 -13.31
N THR A 14 8.92 -34.90 -13.18
CA THR A 14 8.38 -33.53 -13.05
C THR A 14 8.81 -32.89 -11.74
N LEU A 15 8.78 -33.66 -10.66
CA LEU A 15 9.21 -33.20 -9.33
C LEU A 15 10.71 -32.89 -9.32
N ILE A 16 11.53 -33.76 -9.88
CA ILE A 16 13.00 -33.57 -9.99
C ILE A 16 13.31 -32.32 -10.83
N THR A 17 12.57 -32.11 -11.92
CA THR A 17 12.75 -30.91 -12.76
C THR A 17 12.42 -29.66 -12.01
N ALA A 18 11.28 -29.62 -11.30
CA ALA A 18 10.86 -28.48 -10.49
C ALA A 18 11.84 -28.19 -9.34
N MET A 19 12.40 -29.23 -8.72
CA MET A 19 13.42 -29.05 -7.68
C MET A 19 14.73 -28.47 -8.26
N LYS A 20 15.17 -28.92 -9.43
CA LYS A 20 16.35 -28.37 -10.09
C LYS A 20 16.17 -26.91 -10.49
N GLU A 21 14.99 -26.55 -11.03
CA GLU A 21 14.67 -25.15 -11.35
C GLU A 21 14.68 -24.27 -10.10
N LYS A 22 14.18 -24.79 -8.99
CA LYS A 22 14.19 -24.05 -7.71
C LYS A 22 15.60 -23.90 -7.15
N GLU A 23 16.41 -24.94 -7.24
CA GLU A 23 17.84 -24.91 -6.85
C GLU A 23 18.60 -23.87 -7.68
N GLU A 24 18.43 -23.86 -8.99
CA GLU A 24 19.07 -22.89 -9.88
C GLU A 24 18.61 -21.44 -9.60
N GLN A 25 17.35 -21.24 -9.20
CA GLN A 25 16.85 -19.92 -8.77
C GLN A 25 17.51 -19.47 -7.47
N LEU A 26 17.65 -20.38 -6.50
CA LEU A 26 18.30 -20.09 -5.23
C LEU A 26 19.79 -19.79 -5.40
N ASP A 27 20.48 -20.54 -6.24
CA ASP A 27 21.90 -20.30 -6.53
C ASP A 27 22.12 -18.92 -7.17
N LYS A 28 21.26 -18.49 -8.09
CA LYS A 28 21.29 -17.15 -8.68
C LYS A 28 21.01 -16.05 -7.66
N GLU A 29 20.16 -16.33 -6.68
CA GLU A 29 19.85 -15.38 -5.59
C GLU A 29 21.01 -15.28 -4.61
N ILE A 30 21.65 -16.40 -4.27
CA ILE A 30 22.87 -16.45 -3.46
C ILE A 30 24.00 -15.68 -4.16
N GLU A 31 24.26 -15.95 -5.44
CA GLU A 31 25.28 -15.25 -6.21
C GLU A 31 25.06 -13.74 -6.25
N LYS A 32 23.79 -13.28 -6.36
CA LYS A 32 23.46 -11.85 -6.28
C LYS A 32 23.77 -11.26 -4.91
N LEU A 33 23.49 -12.00 -3.84
CA LEU A 33 23.78 -11.56 -2.47
C LEU A 33 25.28 -11.51 -2.17
N ASP A 34 26.03 -12.49 -2.66
CA ASP A 34 27.49 -12.55 -2.48
C ASP A 34 28.22 -11.45 -3.27
N ASN A 35 27.62 -11.01 -4.38
CA ASN A 35 28.20 -9.95 -5.23
C ASN A 35 27.78 -8.52 -4.79
N LEU A 36 27.03 -8.36 -3.68
CA LEU A 36 26.68 -7.03 -3.15
C LEU A 36 27.94 -6.31 -2.65
N LYS A 37 28.18 -5.15 -3.24
CA LYS A 37 29.25 -4.26 -2.80
C LYS A 37 28.83 -3.49 -1.55
N GLU A 38 29.82 -3.00 -0.80
CA GLU A 38 29.58 -2.23 0.42
C GLU A 38 28.71 -0.98 0.18
N ASP A 39 28.89 -0.34 -0.96
CA ASP A 39 28.06 0.80 -1.40
C ASP A 39 26.59 0.43 -1.60
N ASP A 40 26.31 -0.77 -2.16
CA ASP A 40 24.96 -1.27 -2.36
C ASP A 40 24.26 -1.56 -1.02
N ILE A 41 25.04 -2.09 -0.06
CA ILE A 41 24.54 -2.36 1.30
C ILE A 41 24.21 -1.05 2.03
N GLU A 42 25.04 -0.03 1.87
CA GLU A 42 24.76 1.29 2.45
C GLU A 42 23.51 1.94 1.82
N GLU A 43 23.33 1.80 0.52
CA GLU A 43 22.12 2.30 -0.16
C GLU A 43 20.86 1.61 0.36
N ILE A 44 20.90 0.28 0.51
CA ILE A 44 19.78 -0.51 1.09
C ILE A 44 19.49 -0.07 2.53
N ARG A 45 20.53 0.13 3.33
CA ARG A 45 20.37 0.64 4.72
C ARG A 45 19.76 2.02 4.76
N ARG A 46 20.21 2.93 3.91
CA ARG A 46 19.66 4.28 3.81
C ARG A 46 18.20 4.26 3.41
N LYS A 47 17.83 3.46 2.40
CA LYS A 47 16.45 3.30 1.96
C LYS A 47 15.55 2.76 3.06
N ARG A 48 15.97 1.71 3.76
CA ARG A 48 15.21 1.17 4.91
C ARG A 48 15.05 2.17 6.04
N LEU A 49 16.08 2.95 6.33
CA LEU A 49 16.00 3.98 7.37
C LEU A 49 15.02 5.08 6.99
N GLU A 50 14.97 5.48 5.72
CA GLU A 50 14.01 6.46 5.21
C GLU A 50 12.57 5.91 5.30
N GLU A 51 12.35 4.65 4.88
CA GLU A 51 11.06 3.96 5.00
C GLU A 51 10.59 3.90 6.45
N MET A 52 11.46 3.49 7.37
CA MET A 52 11.13 3.44 8.81
C MET A 52 10.80 4.82 9.39
N LYS A 53 11.46 5.88 8.94
CA LYS A 53 11.16 7.25 9.38
C LYS A 53 9.78 7.71 8.92
N GLU A 54 9.40 7.42 7.69
CA GLU A 54 8.08 7.76 7.16
C GLU A 54 6.97 6.98 7.88
N ASP A 55 7.15 5.67 8.10
CA ASP A 55 6.22 4.84 8.88
C ASP A 55 6.04 5.34 10.32
N TYR A 56 7.14 5.75 10.96
CA TYR A 56 7.10 6.30 12.31
C TYR A 56 6.35 7.63 12.39
N LYS A 57 6.59 8.54 11.44
CA LYS A 57 5.86 9.82 11.35
C LYS A 57 4.35 9.59 11.19
N ALA A 58 3.97 8.68 10.29
CA ALA A 58 2.56 8.35 10.06
C ALA A 58 1.92 7.74 11.33
N SER A 59 2.63 6.86 12.03
CA SER A 59 2.16 6.26 13.28
C SER A 59 1.97 7.28 14.40
N LEU A 60 2.89 8.24 14.55
CA LEU A 60 2.74 9.35 15.51
C LEU A 60 1.55 10.24 15.17
N ALA A 61 1.38 10.58 13.86
CA ALA A 61 0.26 11.38 13.42
C ALA A 61 -1.09 10.74 13.79
N ALA A 62 -1.19 9.42 13.68
CA ALA A 62 -2.40 8.69 14.03
C ALA A 62 -2.73 8.72 15.52
N LYS A 63 -1.70 8.67 16.40
CA LYS A 63 -1.90 8.72 17.86
C LYS A 63 -2.40 10.08 18.36
N ASP A 64 -1.89 11.15 17.77
CA ASP A 64 -2.15 12.52 18.25
C ASP A 64 -3.44 13.13 17.69
N SER A 65 -4.08 12.46 16.72
CA SER A 65 -5.24 13.02 16.04
C SER A 65 -6.52 12.28 16.41
N LYS A 66 -7.55 13.03 16.81
CA LYS A 66 -8.89 12.48 17.07
C LYS A 66 -9.54 11.97 15.78
N LEU A 67 -9.44 12.76 14.72
CA LEU A 67 -10.01 12.46 13.40
C LEU A 67 -8.90 12.62 12.35
N MET A 68 -8.70 11.59 11.53
CA MET A 68 -7.66 11.62 10.49
C MET A 68 -8.08 10.84 9.25
N VAL A 69 -7.69 11.37 8.09
CA VAL A 69 -7.77 10.71 6.78
C VAL A 69 -6.35 10.44 6.30
N CYS A 70 -6.01 9.18 6.09
CA CYS A 70 -4.73 8.75 5.53
C CYS A 70 -4.91 8.34 4.08
N HIS A 71 -4.37 9.10 3.15
CA HIS A 71 -4.36 8.76 1.73
C HIS A 71 -3.08 8.01 1.37
N PHE A 72 -3.20 6.74 1.06
CA PHE A 72 -2.11 5.94 0.48
C PHE A 72 -2.04 6.18 -1.01
N TYR A 73 -0.90 6.66 -1.48
CA TYR A 73 -0.71 7.07 -2.86
C TYR A 73 0.60 6.54 -3.45
N ARG A 74 0.66 6.56 -4.77
CA ARG A 74 1.89 6.38 -5.55
C ARG A 74 2.00 7.53 -6.53
N PRO A 75 3.18 8.18 -6.69
CA PRO A 75 3.35 9.33 -7.58
C PRO A 75 3.00 9.03 -9.04
N THR A 76 3.24 7.80 -9.49
CA THR A 76 3.00 7.35 -10.87
C THR A 76 1.52 7.02 -11.15
N THR A 77 0.67 6.95 -10.12
CA THR A 77 -0.74 6.60 -10.28
C THR A 77 -1.59 7.87 -10.41
N TRP A 78 -2.10 8.13 -11.61
CA TRP A 78 -2.90 9.33 -11.91
C TRP A 78 -4.20 9.44 -11.09
N ARG A 79 -4.83 8.32 -10.76
CA ARG A 79 -6.02 8.28 -9.87
C ARG A 79 -5.73 8.82 -8.48
N CYS A 80 -4.51 8.63 -7.97
CA CYS A 80 -4.11 9.22 -6.69
C CYS A 80 -4.07 10.75 -6.77
N GLN A 81 -3.73 11.32 -7.93
CA GLN A 81 -3.71 12.77 -8.12
C GLN A 81 -5.12 13.38 -8.10
N ILE A 82 -6.14 12.64 -8.56
CA ILE A 82 -7.54 13.07 -8.46
C ILE A 82 -7.94 13.20 -6.99
N VAL A 83 -7.71 12.14 -6.20
CA VAL A 83 -7.97 12.14 -4.75
C VAL A 83 -7.24 13.28 -4.06
N ASP A 84 -5.97 13.49 -4.38
CA ASP A 84 -5.15 14.56 -3.81
C ASP A 84 -5.77 15.94 -3.99
N LYS A 85 -6.31 16.25 -5.16
CA LYS A 85 -6.97 17.54 -5.43
C LYS A 85 -8.17 17.75 -4.50
N HIS A 86 -9.02 16.74 -4.40
CA HIS A 86 -10.22 16.83 -3.56
C HIS A 86 -9.87 16.89 -2.08
N LEU A 87 -8.91 16.07 -1.61
CA LEU A 87 -8.47 16.07 -0.21
C LEU A 87 -7.78 17.38 0.18
N THR A 88 -7.10 18.06 -0.75
CA THR A 88 -6.53 19.39 -0.49
C THR A 88 -7.63 20.39 -0.18
N VAL A 89 -8.69 20.44 -0.97
CA VAL A 89 -9.85 21.31 -0.73
C VAL A 89 -10.53 21.00 0.60
N LEU A 90 -10.71 19.70 0.90
CA LEU A 90 -11.32 19.27 2.15
C LEU A 90 -10.44 19.57 3.38
N ALA A 91 -9.12 19.49 3.24
CA ALA A 91 -8.20 19.81 4.32
C ALA A 91 -8.26 21.30 4.72
N GLU A 92 -8.43 22.19 3.75
CA GLU A 92 -8.65 23.62 3.99
C GLU A 92 -10.00 23.90 4.67
N LYS A 93 -11.04 23.16 4.28
CA LYS A 93 -12.40 23.28 4.82
C LYS A 93 -12.53 22.73 6.23
N TYR A 94 -11.86 21.61 6.54
CA TYR A 94 -12.02 20.84 7.78
C TYR A 94 -10.77 20.82 8.66
N ILE A 95 -10.44 21.92 9.27
CA ILE A 95 -9.26 22.10 10.17
C ILE A 95 -9.26 21.12 11.36
N GLY A 96 -10.44 20.65 11.79
CA GLY A 96 -10.57 19.69 12.92
C GLY A 96 -10.22 18.24 12.54
N THR A 97 -10.06 17.94 11.25
CA THR A 97 -9.68 16.63 10.75
C THR A 97 -8.29 16.71 10.12
N ARG A 98 -7.41 15.81 10.50
CA ARG A 98 -6.06 15.76 9.96
C ARG A 98 -6.04 14.96 8.65
N PHE A 99 -5.55 15.56 7.59
CA PHE A 99 -5.33 14.88 6.31
C PHE A 99 -3.84 14.58 6.13
N VAL A 100 -3.52 13.32 5.88
CA VAL A 100 -2.15 12.84 5.74
C VAL A 100 -2.01 12.03 4.46
N LYS A 101 -0.90 12.24 3.74
CA LYS A 101 -0.53 11.44 2.56
C LYS A 101 0.59 10.49 2.93
N ILE A 102 0.46 9.23 2.55
CA ILE A 102 1.44 8.18 2.79
C ILE A 102 1.86 7.59 1.45
N ASN A 103 3.14 7.69 1.14
CA ASN A 103 3.68 7.06 -0.06
C ASN A 103 3.76 5.55 0.15
N ALA A 104 2.96 4.79 -0.62
CA ALA A 104 2.88 3.34 -0.49
C ALA A 104 4.20 2.63 -0.80
N GLU A 105 5.02 3.18 -1.71
CA GLU A 105 6.33 2.62 -2.04
C GLU A 105 7.36 2.81 -0.93
N LYS A 106 7.20 3.88 -0.13
CA LYS A 106 8.09 4.21 1.00
C LYS A 106 7.59 3.70 2.35
N SER A 107 6.41 3.09 2.39
CA SER A 107 5.77 2.62 3.61
C SER A 107 5.22 1.19 3.47
N PRO A 108 6.07 0.22 3.09
CA PRO A 108 5.65 -1.16 2.87
C PRO A 108 5.05 -1.79 4.13
N PHE A 109 5.60 -1.51 5.30
CA PHE A 109 5.09 -2.03 6.57
C PHE A 109 3.64 -1.60 6.83
N LEU A 110 3.30 -0.33 6.59
CA LEU A 110 1.92 0.15 6.76
C LEU A 110 0.99 -0.45 5.70
N CYS A 111 1.43 -0.57 4.46
CA CYS A 111 0.65 -1.19 3.40
C CYS A 111 0.30 -2.64 3.73
N ASP A 112 1.26 -3.43 4.19
CA ASP A 112 1.04 -4.82 4.60
C ASP A 112 0.12 -4.92 5.82
N ARG A 113 0.37 -4.10 6.85
CA ARG A 113 -0.42 -4.09 8.08
C ARG A 113 -1.88 -3.74 7.84
N PHE A 114 -2.16 -2.80 6.95
CA PHE A 114 -3.51 -2.34 6.62
C PHE A 114 -4.08 -3.00 5.36
N ARG A 115 -3.37 -3.96 4.78
CA ARG A 115 -3.77 -4.71 3.58
C ARG A 115 -4.13 -3.79 2.41
N ILE A 116 -3.31 -2.78 2.18
CA ILE A 116 -3.46 -1.85 1.05
C ILE A 116 -2.97 -2.56 -0.22
N MET A 117 -3.90 -3.18 -0.94
CA MET A 117 -3.61 -3.95 -2.15
C MET A 117 -3.81 -3.16 -3.44
N MET A 118 -4.61 -2.09 -3.39
CA MET A 118 -4.92 -1.24 -4.54
C MET A 118 -4.81 0.24 -4.17
N LEU A 119 -4.52 1.07 -5.16
CA LEU A 119 -4.38 2.52 -5.02
C LEU A 119 -5.30 3.24 -6.02
N PRO A 120 -5.85 4.40 -5.64
CA PRO A 120 -5.75 5.06 -4.33
C PRO A 120 -6.48 4.29 -3.24
N ALA A 121 -5.99 4.41 -2.01
CA ALA A 121 -6.70 3.91 -0.84
C ALA A 121 -6.70 5.00 0.25
N MET A 122 -7.82 5.15 0.92
CA MET A 122 -7.96 6.08 2.05
C MET A 122 -8.37 5.31 3.28
N MET A 123 -7.69 5.58 4.39
CA MET A 123 -8.03 5.02 5.69
C MET A 123 -8.56 6.12 6.59
N LEU A 124 -9.71 5.87 7.17
CA LEU A 124 -10.39 6.76 8.10
C LEU A 124 -10.05 6.34 9.52
N VAL A 125 -9.47 7.26 10.28
CA VAL A 125 -9.03 7.02 11.65
C VAL A 125 -9.78 7.93 12.61
N LYS A 126 -10.32 7.34 13.67
CA LYS A 126 -11.01 8.03 14.75
C LYS A 126 -10.44 7.55 16.10
N ASP A 127 -10.02 8.49 16.93
CA ASP A 127 -9.43 8.21 18.24
C ASP A 127 -8.30 7.15 18.21
N GLY A 128 -7.44 7.21 17.17
CA GLY A 128 -6.32 6.30 16.97
C GLY A 128 -6.69 4.90 16.45
N LYS A 129 -7.96 4.66 16.10
CA LYS A 129 -8.45 3.40 15.54
C LYS A 129 -8.91 3.58 14.11
N THR A 130 -8.65 2.58 13.27
CA THR A 130 -9.16 2.53 11.91
C THR A 130 -10.65 2.19 11.96
N GLU A 131 -11.49 3.10 11.47
CA GLU A 131 -12.94 2.91 11.39
C GLU A 131 -13.34 2.29 10.04
N HIS A 132 -12.74 2.78 8.95
CA HIS A 132 -13.09 2.35 7.60
C HIS A 132 -11.92 2.52 6.64
N SER A 133 -11.91 1.74 5.57
CA SER A 133 -10.92 1.84 4.49
C SER A 133 -11.65 1.91 3.15
N ILE A 134 -11.48 3.01 2.45
CA ILE A 134 -12.03 3.26 1.12
C ILE A 134 -10.98 2.86 0.10
N ILE A 135 -11.32 1.97 -0.80
CA ILE A 135 -10.41 1.45 -1.83
C ILE A 135 -10.94 1.83 -3.21
N GLY A 136 -10.11 2.50 -4.01
CA GLY A 136 -10.53 2.98 -5.32
C GLY A 136 -11.60 4.07 -5.24
N PHE A 137 -12.54 4.05 -6.16
CA PHE A 137 -13.58 5.06 -6.32
C PHE A 137 -15.02 4.52 -6.18
N ASP A 138 -15.17 3.27 -5.79
CA ASP A 138 -16.49 2.61 -5.76
C ASP A 138 -17.48 3.34 -4.86
N GLU A 139 -17.01 3.87 -3.73
CA GLU A 139 -17.84 4.64 -2.80
C GLU A 139 -18.17 6.07 -3.28
N PHE A 140 -17.51 6.53 -4.35
CA PHE A 140 -17.73 7.85 -4.96
C PHE A 140 -18.49 7.79 -6.29
N GLY A 141 -19.08 6.63 -6.62
CA GLY A 141 -19.81 6.40 -7.85
C GLY A 141 -19.07 5.58 -8.91
N GLY A 142 -17.87 5.07 -8.58
CA GLY A 142 -17.09 4.13 -9.41
C GLY A 142 -16.36 4.73 -10.61
N GLY A 143 -16.68 5.96 -11.01
CA GLY A 143 -16.03 6.69 -12.09
C GLY A 143 -14.82 7.50 -11.63
N ASP A 144 -14.07 8.04 -12.59
CA ASP A 144 -12.94 8.93 -12.33
C ASP A 144 -13.38 10.41 -12.24
N ASP A 145 -14.59 10.69 -12.61
CA ASP A 145 -15.22 12.03 -12.62
C ASP A 145 -16.28 12.12 -11.52
N PHE A 146 -15.82 12.45 -10.32
CA PHE A 146 -16.68 12.67 -9.16
C PHE A 146 -16.33 14.01 -8.51
N ASP A 147 -17.32 14.61 -7.86
CA ASP A 147 -17.17 15.88 -7.18
C ASP A 147 -16.57 15.73 -5.78
N THR A 148 -16.01 16.84 -5.27
CA THR A 148 -15.50 16.90 -3.88
C THR A 148 -16.57 16.57 -2.86
N ASP A 149 -17.83 16.91 -3.18
CA ASP A 149 -18.98 16.63 -2.34
C ASP A 149 -19.24 15.15 -2.14
N ALA A 150 -18.92 14.30 -3.14
CA ALA A 150 -19.02 12.84 -3.01
C ALA A 150 -18.06 12.28 -1.94
N ILE A 151 -16.80 12.72 -1.95
CA ILE A 151 -15.85 12.34 -0.88
C ILE A 151 -16.32 12.90 0.46
N GLU A 152 -16.75 14.17 0.49
CA GLU A 152 -17.22 14.81 1.71
C GLU A 152 -18.40 14.06 2.34
N GLU A 153 -19.34 13.57 1.52
CA GLU A 153 -20.49 12.80 1.99
C GLU A 153 -20.07 11.47 2.64
N VAL A 154 -19.15 10.75 2.01
CA VAL A 154 -18.59 9.51 2.58
C VAL A 154 -17.86 9.80 3.89
N LEU A 155 -17.02 10.83 3.94
CA LEU A 155 -16.31 11.22 5.17
C LEU A 155 -17.27 11.65 6.28
N ALA A 156 -18.38 12.31 5.93
CA ALA A 156 -19.42 12.71 6.88
C ALA A 156 -20.21 11.51 7.41
N THR A 157 -20.51 10.52 6.57
CA THR A 157 -21.17 9.28 6.97
C THR A 157 -20.39 8.56 8.06
N TRP A 158 -19.05 8.54 7.95
CA TRP A 158 -18.15 7.97 8.95
C TRP A 158 -17.79 8.95 10.09
N GLN A 159 -18.43 10.12 10.14
CA GLN A 159 -18.21 11.14 11.17
C GLN A 159 -16.76 11.64 11.27
N ILE A 160 -16.01 11.53 10.18
CA ILE A 160 -14.63 12.04 10.09
C ILE A 160 -14.64 13.55 9.84
N VAL A 161 -15.65 14.05 9.15
CA VAL A 161 -15.90 15.47 8.98
C VAL A 161 -17.33 15.82 9.43
N LYS A 162 -17.56 17.06 9.88
CA LYS A 162 -18.89 17.57 10.21
C LYS A 162 -19.30 18.55 9.12
N ARG A 163 -20.21 18.11 8.24
CA ARG A 163 -20.82 18.99 7.23
C ARG A 163 -21.51 20.16 7.95
N ARG A 164 -21.16 21.38 7.60
CA ARG A 164 -21.90 22.57 8.02
C ARG A 164 -23.04 22.77 7.00
N ASN A 165 -24.27 22.59 7.43
CA ASN A 165 -25.45 23.02 6.69
C ASN A 165 -25.46 24.52 6.54
#